data_6c5886ebdd44f8cbbbf27bf64ad8df63
#
_entry.id   6c5886ebdd44f8cbbbf27bf64ad8df63
#
_cell.length_a   1.000
_cell.length_b   1.000
_cell.length_c   1.000
_cell.angle_alpha   90.00
_cell.angle_beta   90.00
_cell.angle_gamma   90.00
#
_symmetry.space_group_name_H-M   'P 1'
#
loop_
_entity.id
_entity.type
_entity.pdbx_description
1 polymer ?
#
loop_
_entity_poly.entity_id
_entity_poly.type
_entity_poly.pdbx_seq_one_letter_code
_entity_poly.pdbx_strand_id
1 'polypeptide(L)'
;ILNEYQLVYIIKGNGYFSSQSVRKQRISAGTMILLFPGEWHSYYPDKQTGWDEYWVGFRGVHIDKRVEKRFFNKEEPLHSIGISATIVGSYQDILRFASQEKAGYQPMISSIVLHILGSVYYKERNNSFTDSYAVEKINEARILMKNMVEKSPSPEQVAAEIGVGYSWFR
;
A
#
# COMPACT_ATOMS: atom_id res chain seq x y z
N ILE A 1 -9.74 -16.55 -8.82
CA ILE A 1 -10.79 -15.50 -8.86
C ILE A 1 -11.30 -15.35 -7.44
N LEU A 2 -11.27 -14.12 -6.92
CA LEU A 2 -11.73 -13.79 -5.58
C LEU A 2 -13.21 -13.37 -5.62
N ASN A 3 -13.91 -13.54 -4.49
CA ASN A 3 -15.27 -13.06 -4.31
C ASN A 3 -15.34 -11.77 -3.49
N GLU A 4 -14.21 -11.10 -3.32
CA GLU A 4 -14.04 -9.87 -2.54
C GLU A 4 -13.08 -8.91 -3.22
N TYR A 5 -13.10 -7.65 -2.80
CA TYR A 5 -12.04 -6.69 -3.14
C TYR A 5 -10.82 -6.97 -2.27
N GLN A 6 -9.63 -6.70 -2.83
CA GLN A 6 -8.42 -6.65 -2.02
C GLN A 6 -7.63 -5.38 -2.34
N LEU A 7 -7.11 -4.74 -1.31
CA LEU A 7 -6.10 -3.69 -1.42
C LEU A 7 -4.75 -4.31 -1.09
N VAL A 8 -3.86 -4.34 -2.08
CA VAL A 8 -2.48 -4.84 -1.93
C VAL A 8 -1.54 -3.68 -2.13
N TYR A 9 -0.72 -3.38 -1.13
CA TYR A 9 0.20 -2.25 -1.15
C TYR A 9 1.64 -2.72 -1.14
N ILE A 10 2.34 -2.52 -2.25
CA ILE A 10 3.75 -2.87 -2.40
C ILE A 10 4.60 -1.78 -1.76
N ILE A 11 5.37 -2.13 -0.72
CA ILE A 11 6.18 -1.16 0.05
C ILE A 11 7.68 -1.27 -0.20
N LYS A 12 8.13 -2.37 -0.80
CA LYS A 12 9.54 -2.59 -1.18
C LYS A 12 9.60 -3.53 -2.38
N GLY A 13 10.59 -3.35 -3.24
CA GLY A 13 10.86 -4.24 -4.38
C GLY A 13 10.01 -3.96 -5.61
N ASN A 14 10.00 -4.92 -6.52
CA ASN A 14 9.36 -4.82 -7.82
C ASN A 14 8.70 -6.16 -8.20
N GLY A 15 7.83 -6.12 -9.20
CA GLY A 15 7.21 -7.31 -9.73
C GLY A 15 6.34 -7.01 -10.93
N TYR A 16 5.37 -7.89 -11.17
CA TYR A 16 4.49 -7.79 -12.32
C TYR A 16 3.04 -8.00 -11.90
N PHE A 17 2.15 -7.33 -12.60
CA PHE A 17 0.71 -7.43 -12.47
C PHE A 17 0.08 -7.68 -13.84
N SER A 18 -0.99 -8.45 -13.87
CA SER A 18 -1.91 -8.59 -15.01
C SER A 18 -3.30 -8.95 -14.50
N SER A 19 -4.34 -8.55 -15.23
CA SER A 19 -5.72 -8.97 -14.99
C SER A 19 -6.43 -9.25 -16.31
N GLN A 20 -7.69 -9.61 -16.22
CA GLN A 20 -8.54 -9.74 -17.41
C GLN A 20 -8.63 -8.42 -18.18
N SER A 21 -8.65 -7.28 -17.47
CA SER A 21 -8.79 -5.95 -18.05
C SER A 21 -7.45 -5.26 -18.33
N VAL A 22 -6.33 -5.72 -17.72
CA VAL A 22 -5.02 -5.08 -17.80
C VAL A 22 -3.95 -6.05 -18.25
N ARG A 23 -3.23 -5.70 -19.33
CA ARG A 23 -2.08 -6.46 -19.81
C ARG A 23 -0.96 -6.46 -18.77
N LYS A 24 -0.09 -7.49 -18.85
CA LYS A 24 1.08 -7.60 -17.98
C LYS A 24 1.92 -6.33 -18.02
N GLN A 25 2.13 -5.73 -16.85
CA GLN A 25 2.99 -4.57 -16.68
C GLN A 25 3.81 -4.67 -15.40
N ARG A 26 4.92 -3.97 -15.37
CA ARG A 26 5.80 -3.89 -14.20
C ARG A 26 5.20 -2.97 -13.16
N ILE A 27 5.31 -3.37 -11.90
CA ILE A 27 4.93 -2.58 -10.73
C ILE A 27 6.11 -2.51 -9.76
N SER A 28 6.13 -1.49 -8.94
CA SER A 28 7.21 -1.20 -7.99
C SER A 28 6.66 -0.78 -6.63
N ALA A 29 7.54 -0.63 -5.66
CA ALA A 29 7.21 -0.04 -4.38
C ALA A 29 6.47 1.30 -4.57
N GLY A 30 5.48 1.57 -3.70
CA GLY A 30 4.57 2.70 -3.82
C GLY A 30 3.33 2.46 -4.68
N THR A 31 3.19 1.25 -5.26
CA THR A 31 1.98 0.87 -5.99
C THR A 31 0.95 0.27 -5.03
N MET A 32 -0.27 0.79 -5.08
CA MET A 32 -1.46 0.16 -4.51
C MET A 32 -2.23 -0.55 -5.61
N ILE A 33 -2.54 -1.82 -5.42
CA ILE A 33 -3.37 -2.63 -6.33
C ILE A 33 -4.76 -2.77 -5.69
N LEU A 34 -5.81 -2.43 -6.43
CA LEU A 34 -7.18 -2.77 -6.06
C LEU A 34 -7.64 -3.95 -6.93
N LEU A 35 -7.82 -5.11 -6.31
CA LEU A 35 -8.37 -6.30 -6.94
C LEU A 35 -9.89 -6.30 -6.83
N PHE A 36 -10.56 -6.68 -7.92
CA PHE A 36 -12.03 -6.67 -8.01
C PHE A 36 -12.60 -8.09 -7.92
N PRO A 37 -13.75 -8.28 -7.26
CA PRO A 37 -14.42 -9.58 -7.22
C PRO A 37 -14.81 -10.05 -8.64
N GLY A 38 -14.65 -11.33 -8.88
CA GLY A 38 -14.97 -11.95 -10.17
C GLY A 38 -13.97 -11.69 -11.29
N GLU A 39 -12.99 -10.83 -11.10
CA GLU A 39 -11.95 -10.52 -12.09
C GLU A 39 -10.76 -11.48 -11.93
N TRP A 40 -10.33 -12.12 -13.02
CA TRP A 40 -9.07 -12.86 -13.03
C TRP A 40 -7.89 -11.90 -12.91
N HIS A 41 -6.93 -12.24 -12.07
CA HIS A 41 -5.70 -11.47 -11.90
C HIS A 41 -4.53 -12.38 -11.55
N SER A 42 -3.33 -11.88 -11.82
CA SER A 42 -2.04 -12.47 -11.42
C SER A 42 -1.07 -11.35 -11.06
N TYR A 43 -0.43 -11.47 -9.90
CA TYR A 43 0.66 -10.59 -9.50
C TYR A 43 1.72 -11.41 -8.76
N TYR A 44 2.98 -11.04 -8.94
CA TYR A 44 4.10 -11.76 -8.35
C TYR A 44 5.36 -10.89 -8.32
N PRO A 45 6.25 -11.10 -7.33
CA PRO A 45 7.50 -10.39 -7.23
C PRO A 45 8.48 -10.76 -8.35
N ASP A 46 9.37 -9.84 -8.66
CA ASP A 46 10.57 -10.13 -9.44
C ASP A 46 11.47 -11.09 -8.65
N LYS A 47 12.03 -12.10 -9.33
CA LYS A 47 12.83 -13.15 -8.69
C LYS A 47 14.14 -12.64 -8.06
N GLN A 48 14.67 -11.53 -8.56
CA GLN A 48 15.93 -10.97 -8.09
C GLN A 48 15.73 -10.03 -6.89
N THR A 49 14.65 -9.24 -6.90
CA THR A 49 14.40 -8.22 -5.87
C THR A 49 13.45 -8.69 -4.77
N GLY A 50 12.55 -9.63 -5.08
CA GLY A 50 11.40 -9.87 -4.23
C GLY A 50 10.52 -8.62 -4.08
N TRP A 51 9.62 -8.63 -3.11
CA TRP A 51 8.92 -7.44 -2.60
C TRP A 51 8.40 -7.67 -1.18
N ASP A 52 8.04 -6.56 -0.51
CA ASP A 52 7.27 -6.56 0.72
C ASP A 52 5.91 -5.91 0.44
N GLU A 53 4.84 -6.51 0.97
CA GLU A 53 3.48 -6.02 0.77
C GLU A 53 2.65 -6.05 2.04
N TYR A 54 1.66 -5.18 2.10
CA TYR A 54 0.50 -5.30 2.98
C TYR A 54 -0.73 -5.59 2.13
N TRP A 55 -1.66 -6.37 2.65
CA TRP A 55 -2.93 -6.56 1.97
C TRP A 55 -4.10 -6.70 2.94
N VAL A 56 -5.31 -6.39 2.47
CA VAL A 56 -6.56 -6.58 3.19
C VAL A 56 -7.68 -6.93 2.21
N GLY A 57 -8.43 -8.00 2.53
CA GLY A 57 -9.65 -8.38 1.81
C GLY A 57 -10.88 -7.77 2.48
N PHE A 58 -11.85 -7.29 1.69
CA PHE A 58 -13.07 -6.65 2.22
C PHE A 58 -14.22 -6.70 1.22
N ARG A 59 -15.44 -6.52 1.75
CA ARG A 59 -16.68 -6.39 0.98
C ARG A 59 -17.57 -5.33 1.61
N GLY A 60 -18.52 -4.83 0.84
CA GLY A 60 -19.58 -4.02 1.39
C GLY A 60 -20.07 -2.93 0.45
N VAL A 61 -21.26 -2.44 0.75
CA VAL A 61 -21.99 -1.44 -0.05
C VAL A 61 -21.18 -0.16 -0.29
N HIS A 62 -20.27 0.19 0.62
CA HIS A 62 -19.47 1.41 0.49
C HIS A 62 -18.46 1.33 -0.64
N ILE A 63 -17.80 0.17 -0.85
CA ILE A 63 -16.89 0.00 -2.00
C ILE A 63 -17.71 -0.19 -3.28
N ASP A 64 -18.79 -0.98 -3.24
CA ASP A 64 -19.66 -1.18 -4.40
C ASP A 64 -20.16 0.15 -4.98
N LYS A 65 -20.61 1.06 -4.12
CA LYS A 65 -21.04 2.40 -4.53
C LYS A 65 -19.91 3.27 -5.10
N ARG A 66 -18.68 3.13 -4.61
CA ARG A 66 -17.51 3.83 -5.17
C ARG A 66 -17.16 3.32 -6.56
N VAL A 67 -17.23 2.02 -6.76
CA VAL A 67 -17.01 1.40 -8.07
C VAL A 67 -18.13 1.79 -9.05
N GLU A 68 -19.39 1.70 -8.63
CA GLU A 68 -20.55 2.16 -9.41
C GLU A 68 -20.40 3.62 -9.88
N LYS A 69 -19.93 4.49 -8.98
CA LYS A 69 -19.68 5.92 -9.28
C LYS A 69 -18.34 6.19 -9.95
N ARG A 70 -17.60 5.17 -10.34
CA ARG A 70 -16.30 5.25 -11.02
C ARG A 70 -15.20 6.01 -10.24
N PHE A 71 -15.24 5.98 -8.92
CA PHE A 71 -14.09 6.39 -8.11
C PHE A 71 -12.93 5.40 -8.27
N PHE A 72 -13.27 4.12 -8.48
CA PHE A 72 -12.34 3.04 -8.81
C PHE A 72 -12.95 2.21 -9.93
N ASN A 73 -12.10 1.69 -10.81
CA ASN A 73 -12.55 0.82 -11.89
C ASN A 73 -11.53 -0.30 -12.15
N LYS A 74 -11.99 -1.41 -12.74
CA LYS A 74 -11.17 -2.60 -12.99
C LYS A 74 -10.21 -2.44 -14.17
N GLU A 75 -10.41 -1.46 -15.01
CA GLU A 75 -9.55 -1.08 -16.11
C GLU A 75 -8.30 -0.32 -15.63
N GLU A 76 -8.37 0.29 -14.44
CA GLU A 76 -7.31 1.06 -13.79
C GLU A 76 -7.08 0.59 -12.34
N PRO A 77 -6.67 -0.68 -12.12
CA PRO A 77 -6.57 -1.24 -10.78
C PRO A 77 -5.28 -0.85 -10.05
N LEU A 78 -4.33 -0.19 -10.73
CA LEU A 78 -3.02 0.16 -10.21
C LEU A 78 -2.92 1.66 -9.93
N HIS A 79 -2.67 2.01 -8.68
CA HIS A 79 -2.57 3.38 -8.21
C HIS A 79 -1.15 3.66 -7.72
N SER A 80 -0.40 4.50 -8.45
CA SER A 80 0.94 4.93 -8.06
C SER A 80 0.84 6.06 -7.04
N ILE A 81 0.86 5.72 -5.76
CA ILE A 81 0.67 6.68 -4.65
C ILE A 81 1.93 7.01 -3.87
N GLY A 82 3.08 6.41 -4.29
CA GLY A 82 4.33 6.53 -3.56
C GLY A 82 4.30 5.80 -2.21
N ILE A 83 5.44 5.80 -1.51
CA ILE A 83 5.54 5.23 -0.17
C ILE A 83 4.92 6.19 0.85
N SER A 84 3.98 5.67 1.65
CA SER A 84 3.24 6.46 2.64
C SER A 84 3.23 5.79 4.02
N ALA A 85 3.97 6.37 4.96
CA ALA A 85 3.99 5.90 6.35
C ALA A 85 2.59 5.91 7.01
N THR A 86 1.72 6.81 6.60
CA THR A 86 0.33 6.88 7.09
C THR A 86 -0.47 5.67 6.63
N ILE A 87 -0.37 5.28 5.36
CA ILE A 87 -1.07 4.12 4.82
C ILE A 87 -0.52 2.83 5.44
N VAL A 88 0.81 2.69 5.56
CA VAL A 88 1.42 1.55 6.26
C VAL A 88 0.94 1.48 7.71
N GLY A 89 0.89 2.62 8.43
CA GLY A 89 0.33 2.69 9.78
C GLY A 89 -1.12 2.19 9.85
N SER A 90 -1.94 2.52 8.84
CA SER A 90 -3.32 2.02 8.75
C SER A 90 -3.38 0.49 8.62
N TYR A 91 -2.53 -0.14 7.83
CA TYR A 91 -2.44 -1.61 7.76
C TYR A 91 -1.98 -2.22 9.08
N GLN A 92 -0.99 -1.61 9.75
CA GLN A 92 -0.53 -2.05 11.06
C GLN A 92 -1.64 -1.95 12.12
N ASP A 93 -2.47 -0.90 12.06
CA ASP A 93 -3.63 -0.75 12.94
C ASP A 93 -4.69 -1.82 12.66
N ILE A 94 -4.96 -2.17 11.38
CA ILE A 94 -5.84 -3.30 11.02
C ILE A 94 -5.34 -4.59 11.67
N LEU A 95 -4.05 -4.91 11.51
CA LEU A 95 -3.44 -6.11 12.11
C LEU A 95 -3.56 -6.10 13.64
N ARG A 96 -3.28 -4.96 14.27
CA ARG A 96 -3.39 -4.79 15.73
C ARG A 96 -4.82 -5.00 16.23
N PHE A 97 -5.82 -4.40 15.58
CA PHE A 97 -7.21 -4.57 15.99
C PHE A 97 -7.72 -5.99 15.73
N ALA A 98 -7.35 -6.59 14.61
CA ALA A 98 -7.70 -7.97 14.28
C ALA A 98 -7.11 -8.97 15.29
N SER A 99 -5.86 -8.79 15.70
CA SER A 99 -5.20 -9.66 16.67
C SER A 99 -5.76 -9.56 18.11
N GLN A 100 -6.32 -8.40 18.47
CA GLN A 100 -6.89 -8.18 19.80
C GLN A 100 -8.34 -8.64 19.95
N GLU A 101 -9.08 -8.71 18.85
CA GLU A 101 -10.50 -9.15 18.78
C GLU A 101 -11.42 -8.50 19.84
N LYS A 102 -11.10 -7.27 20.29
CA LYS A 102 -11.93 -6.54 21.26
C LYS A 102 -13.28 -6.16 20.66
N ALA A 103 -14.30 -6.01 21.50
CA ALA A 103 -15.63 -5.60 21.04
C ALA A 103 -15.55 -4.34 20.17
N GLY A 104 -16.17 -4.36 18.98
CA GLY A 104 -16.16 -3.26 18.02
C GLY A 104 -14.93 -3.22 17.09
N TYR A 105 -14.05 -4.22 17.07
CA TYR A 105 -12.88 -4.23 16.19
C TYR A 105 -13.26 -4.26 14.70
N GLN A 106 -14.30 -4.98 14.33
CA GLN A 106 -14.73 -5.10 12.93
C GLN A 106 -15.16 -3.75 12.32
N PRO A 107 -16.08 -2.97 12.92
CA PRO A 107 -16.40 -1.63 12.40
C PRO A 107 -15.20 -0.69 12.43
N MET A 108 -14.27 -0.81 13.39
CA MET A 108 -13.02 -0.05 13.41
C MET A 108 -12.16 -0.38 12.19
N ILE A 109 -11.90 -1.67 11.92
CA ILE A 109 -11.16 -2.12 10.73
C ILE A 109 -11.84 -1.63 9.44
N SER A 110 -13.17 -1.75 9.35
CA SER A 110 -13.92 -1.25 8.19
C SER A 110 -13.71 0.25 7.95
N SER A 111 -13.68 1.05 9.01
CA SER A 111 -13.42 2.49 8.93
C SER A 111 -12.00 2.78 8.45
N ILE A 112 -11.02 1.99 8.88
CA ILE A 112 -9.62 2.12 8.43
C ILE A 112 -9.50 1.76 6.94
N VAL A 113 -10.16 0.72 6.47
CA VAL A 113 -10.19 0.36 5.04
C VAL A 113 -10.77 1.50 4.19
N LEU A 114 -11.86 2.12 4.65
CA LEU A 114 -12.45 3.28 3.97
C LEU A 114 -11.51 4.49 3.97
N HIS A 115 -10.74 4.68 5.05
CA HIS A 115 -9.71 5.72 5.12
C HIS A 115 -8.58 5.47 4.11
N ILE A 116 -8.10 4.21 4.00
CA ILE A 116 -7.09 3.84 2.99
C ILE A 116 -7.61 4.15 1.59
N LEU A 117 -8.83 3.71 1.25
CA LEU A 117 -9.45 3.98 -0.06
C LEU A 117 -9.53 5.48 -0.36
N GLY A 118 -9.97 6.28 0.61
CA GLY A 118 -10.01 7.74 0.46
C GLY A 118 -8.62 8.35 0.26
N SER A 119 -7.62 7.85 1.00
CA SER A 119 -6.23 8.30 0.89
C SER A 119 -5.61 7.96 -0.46
N VAL A 120 -5.89 6.76 -1.01
CA VAL A 120 -5.45 6.36 -2.36
C VAL A 120 -6.03 7.31 -3.40
N TYR A 121 -7.34 7.49 -3.40
CA TYR A 121 -8.03 8.38 -4.33
C TYR A 121 -7.52 9.82 -4.25
N TYR A 122 -7.33 10.34 -3.03
CA TYR A 122 -6.81 11.69 -2.82
C TYR A 122 -5.37 11.84 -3.35
N LYS A 123 -4.48 10.90 -3.02
CA LYS A 123 -3.08 10.93 -3.46
C LYS A 123 -2.96 10.85 -4.97
N GLU A 124 -3.70 9.96 -5.61
CA GLU A 124 -3.68 9.80 -7.06
C GLU A 124 -4.07 11.11 -7.79
N ARG A 125 -5.08 11.81 -7.29
CA ARG A 125 -5.54 13.11 -7.85
C ARG A 125 -4.59 14.27 -7.59
N ASN A 126 -3.73 14.16 -6.58
CA ASN A 126 -2.82 15.23 -6.15
C ASN A 126 -1.33 14.90 -6.34
N ASN A 127 -1.01 13.75 -6.93
CA ASN A 127 0.37 13.28 -7.10
C ASN A 127 1.23 14.19 -8.01
N SER A 128 0.63 15.07 -8.79
CA SER A 128 1.33 16.03 -9.64
C SER A 128 2.07 17.13 -8.87
N PHE A 129 1.91 17.22 -7.54
CA PHE A 129 2.46 18.31 -6.72
C PHE A 129 3.48 17.88 -5.67
N THR A 130 3.75 16.59 -5.51
CA THR A 130 4.68 16.09 -4.50
C THR A 130 5.74 15.18 -5.12
N ASP A 131 6.41 15.70 -6.11
CA ASP A 131 7.59 15.04 -6.62
C ASP A 131 8.77 15.43 -5.74
N SER A 132 9.10 14.60 -4.75
CA SER A 132 10.37 14.72 -4.11
C SER A 132 10.85 13.36 -3.64
N TYR A 133 11.89 12.88 -4.31
CA TYR A 133 12.75 11.78 -3.85
C TYR A 133 13.04 11.87 -2.35
N ALA A 134 13.20 13.10 -1.82
CA ALA A 134 13.38 13.35 -0.40
C ALA A 134 12.17 12.90 0.44
N VAL A 135 10.94 13.23 0.04
CA VAL A 135 9.72 12.82 0.76
C VAL A 135 9.55 11.30 0.75
N GLU A 136 9.84 10.66 -0.37
CA GLU A 136 9.80 9.20 -0.47
C GLU A 136 10.82 8.55 0.47
N LYS A 137 12.07 9.00 0.45
CA LYS A 137 13.14 8.48 1.32
C LYS A 137 12.88 8.74 2.81
N ILE A 138 12.33 9.87 3.17
CA ILE A 138 11.91 10.15 4.55
C ILE A 138 10.78 9.20 4.99
N ASN A 139 9.81 8.91 4.12
CA ASN A 139 8.75 7.96 4.44
C ASN A 139 9.27 6.52 4.58
N GLU A 140 10.19 6.08 3.71
CA GLU A 140 10.89 4.79 3.84
C GLU A 140 11.61 4.67 5.19
N ALA A 141 12.38 5.71 5.56
CA ALA A 141 13.08 5.78 6.85
C ALA A 141 12.12 5.68 8.04
N ARG A 142 11.00 6.40 8.00
CA ARG A 142 10.00 6.37 9.08
C ARG A 142 9.37 4.98 9.24
N ILE A 143 9.08 4.29 8.15
CA ILE A 143 8.55 2.92 8.17
C ILE A 143 9.61 1.97 8.75
N LEU A 144 10.85 2.07 8.26
CA LEU A 144 11.95 1.24 8.73
C LEU A 144 12.18 1.40 10.23
N MET A 145 12.32 2.65 10.72
CA MET A 145 12.49 2.93 12.15
C MET A 145 11.33 2.40 12.99
N LYS A 146 10.09 2.54 12.51
CA LYS A 146 8.90 2.05 13.21
C LYS A 146 8.87 0.52 13.31
N ASN A 147 9.32 -0.19 12.27
CA ASN A 147 9.38 -1.65 12.23
C ASN A 147 10.60 -2.23 13.00
N MET A 148 11.61 -1.41 13.26
CA MET A 148 12.85 -1.80 13.94
C MET A 148 13.01 -1.19 15.34
N VAL A 149 11.92 -0.76 15.98
CA VAL A 149 11.94 -0.11 17.30
C VAL A 149 12.73 -0.94 18.34
N GLU A 150 12.54 -2.25 18.36
CA GLU A 150 13.25 -3.14 19.28
C GLU A 150 14.77 -3.22 19.03
N LYS A 151 15.22 -2.97 17.80
CA LYS A 151 16.63 -3.02 17.40
C LYS A 151 17.33 -1.67 17.52
N SER A 152 16.60 -0.59 17.76
CA SER A 152 17.10 0.78 17.91
C SER A 152 18.18 1.14 16.86
N PRO A 153 17.87 1.10 15.55
CA PRO A 153 18.89 1.29 14.53
C PRO A 153 19.48 2.70 14.60
N SER A 154 20.79 2.81 14.37
CA SER A 154 21.43 4.14 14.29
C SER A 154 20.98 4.90 13.03
N PRO A 155 21.05 6.24 13.00
CA PRO A 155 20.75 7.03 11.80
C PRO A 155 21.56 6.59 10.58
N GLU A 156 22.82 6.18 10.76
CA GLU A 156 23.69 5.67 9.70
C GLU A 156 23.17 4.35 9.12
N GLN A 157 22.71 3.45 9.98
CA GLN A 157 22.10 2.19 9.55
C GLN A 157 20.81 2.42 8.79
N VAL A 158 19.97 3.35 9.25
CA VAL A 158 18.74 3.74 8.55
C VAL A 158 19.06 4.31 7.17
N ALA A 159 20.01 5.25 7.08
CA ALA A 159 20.43 5.85 5.81
C ALA A 159 20.94 4.80 4.82
N ALA A 160 21.77 3.87 5.28
CA ALA A 160 22.30 2.78 4.45
C ALA A 160 21.17 1.86 3.93
N GLU A 161 20.21 1.49 4.78
CA GLU A 161 19.12 0.59 4.41
C GLU A 161 18.16 1.21 3.38
N ILE A 162 17.91 2.53 3.47
CA ILE A 162 17.10 3.25 2.47
C ILE A 162 17.90 3.72 1.25
N GLY A 163 19.21 3.39 1.17
CA GLY A 163 20.07 3.65 0.02
C GLY A 163 20.42 5.13 -0.18
N VAL A 164 20.61 5.90 0.90
CA VAL A 164 21.06 7.30 0.85
C VAL A 164 22.32 7.52 1.65
N GLY A 165 23.08 8.57 1.29
CA GLY A 165 24.23 8.98 2.10
C GLY A 165 23.80 9.54 3.45
N TYR A 166 24.54 9.22 4.52
CA TYR A 166 24.24 9.74 5.86
C TYR A 166 24.22 11.27 5.92
N SER A 167 25.13 11.94 5.21
CA SER A 167 25.16 13.41 5.15
C SER A 167 23.89 14.01 4.55
N TRP A 168 23.23 13.29 3.63
CA TRP A 168 21.94 13.69 3.06
C TRP A 168 20.79 13.42 4.04
N PHE A 169 20.87 12.31 4.77
CA PHE A 169 19.82 11.88 5.69
C PHE A 169 19.76 12.72 6.98
N ARG A 170 20.90 13.24 7.44
CA ARG A 170 21.03 14.12 8.61
C ARG A 170 20.47 15.52 8.39
#